data_436543ffcb0bfd3ad5b8b3bd314a17d5
#
_entry.id   436543ffcb0bfd3ad5b8b3bd314a17d5
#
_cell.length_a   1.000
_cell.length_b   1.000
_cell.length_c   1.000
_cell.angle_alpha   90.00
_cell.angle_beta   90.00
_cell.angle_gamma   90.00
#
_symmetry.space_group_name_H-M   'P 1'
#
loop_
_entity.id
_entity.type
_entity.pdbx_description
1 polymer ?
#
loop_
_entity_poly.entity_id
_entity_poly.type
_entity_poly.pdbx_seq_one_letter_code
_entity_poly.pdbx_strand_id
1 'polypeptide(L)'
;YEIGSGLVGSEMCIRDSNGVFTCECILDIDTAEATKYTDCNDWKNKNGYTNKHAALLWPQVKVGTKQYAYSAIFGALTAYTDASNDDVPNLSPSNKLIGITGLCLEDGTEVVLDELQANLLNGQGIITAINDSGWKSWGNNTACYPANTDPKDRWFCCRRFFSWWGNSFILTYKQKVDDNGNYRLIESVVDSENIRGNSYVPSKCAGARIEFSEDENPVTDILNGKIQFHQYLAPYVPAEDILNILEFDPTMLSAALSGGE
;
A
#
# COMPACT_ATOMS: atom_id res chain seq x y z
N TYR A 1 -23.36 1.47 5.60
CA TYR A 1 -22.80 0.18 6.04
C TYR A 1 -21.90 0.46 7.23
N GLU A 2 -22.42 0.18 8.43
CA GLU A 2 -21.59 0.15 9.62
C GLU A 2 -20.64 -1.04 9.48
N ILE A 3 -19.36 -0.77 9.31
CA ILE A 3 -18.33 -1.78 9.50
C ILE A 3 -18.18 -1.89 11.01
N GLY A 4 -18.88 -2.87 11.57
CA GLY A 4 -18.90 -3.09 13.00
C GLY A 4 -17.49 -3.31 13.56
N SER A 5 -17.32 -2.98 14.82
CA SER A 5 -16.13 -3.05 15.69
C SER A 5 -15.46 -4.45 15.82
N GLY A 6 -15.58 -5.32 14.81
CA GLY A 6 -15.10 -6.70 14.80
C GLY A 6 -13.75 -6.95 14.10
N LEU A 7 -13.03 -5.90 13.66
CA LEU A 7 -11.73 -6.05 12.99
C LEU A 7 -10.53 -6.09 13.96
N VAL A 8 -10.81 -6.24 15.24
CA VAL A 8 -9.79 -6.25 16.28
C VAL A 8 -9.27 -7.67 16.49
N GLY A 9 -8.02 -7.90 16.14
CA GLY A 9 -7.21 -8.97 16.69
C GLY A 9 -7.38 -10.33 16.04
N SER A 10 -6.73 -10.54 14.94
CA SER A 10 -6.02 -11.76 14.52
C SER A 10 -5.45 -11.52 13.12
N GLU A 11 -4.50 -12.31 12.70
CA GLU A 11 -3.86 -12.29 11.37
C GLU A 11 -4.85 -12.61 10.21
N MET A 12 -6.11 -12.25 10.37
CA MET A 12 -7.12 -12.49 9.36
C MET A 12 -6.89 -11.52 8.20
N CYS A 13 -6.48 -12.04 7.05
CA CYS A 13 -6.56 -11.32 5.78
C CYS A 13 -7.97 -10.75 5.65
N ILE A 14 -8.09 -9.45 5.46
CA ILE A 14 -9.37 -8.83 5.13
C ILE A 14 -9.77 -9.38 3.77
N ARG A 15 -10.96 -9.97 3.68
CA ARG A 15 -11.49 -10.59 2.48
C ARG A 15 -12.82 -9.95 2.10
N ASP A 16 -13.18 -10.09 0.84
CA ASP A 16 -14.51 -9.70 0.35
C ASP A 16 -15.64 -10.48 1.06
N SER A 17 -16.86 -10.09 0.82
CA SER A 17 -18.06 -10.71 1.44
C SER A 17 -18.20 -12.20 1.18
N ASN A 18 -17.54 -12.73 0.14
CA ASN A 18 -17.54 -14.15 -0.20
C ASN A 18 -16.34 -14.90 0.41
N GLY A 19 -15.43 -14.20 1.10
CA GLY A 19 -14.24 -14.78 1.71
C GLY A 19 -13.18 -15.28 0.73
N VAL A 20 -13.27 -14.88 -0.55
CA VAL A 20 -12.42 -15.37 -1.64
C VAL A 20 -11.26 -14.43 -1.92
N PHE A 21 -11.56 -13.12 -2.10
CA PHE A 21 -10.57 -12.14 -2.52
C PHE A 21 -10.04 -11.35 -1.33
N THR A 22 -8.74 -11.13 -1.33
CA THR A 22 -8.11 -10.21 -0.37
C THR A 22 -8.44 -8.77 -0.76
N CYS A 23 -8.83 -7.95 0.22
CA CYS A 23 -9.09 -6.54 0.03
C CYS A 23 -8.41 -5.71 1.11
N GLU A 24 -8.22 -4.42 0.85
CA GLU A 24 -7.71 -3.45 1.82
C GLU A 24 -8.85 -2.56 2.29
N CYS A 25 -8.79 -2.18 3.57
CA CYS A 25 -9.68 -1.23 4.20
C CYS A 25 -9.03 0.14 4.29
N ILE A 26 -9.79 1.17 4.01
CA ILE A 26 -9.41 2.57 4.20
C ILE A 26 -10.31 3.10 5.32
N LEU A 27 -9.71 3.50 6.44
CA LEU A 27 -10.41 3.78 7.69
C LEU A 27 -10.02 5.16 8.22
N ASP A 28 -10.98 5.91 8.69
CA ASP A 28 -10.71 7.20 9.37
C ASP A 28 -10.56 6.98 10.88
N ILE A 29 -9.61 7.67 11.47
CA ILE A 29 -9.47 7.80 12.92
C ILE A 29 -10.58 8.73 13.42
N ASP A 30 -11.22 8.34 14.50
CA ASP A 30 -12.26 9.17 15.15
C ASP A 30 -11.67 10.48 15.68
N THR A 31 -12.07 11.58 15.07
CA THR A 31 -11.59 12.93 15.41
C THR A 31 -12.27 13.51 16.64
N ALA A 32 -13.32 12.88 17.19
CA ALA A 32 -13.88 13.23 18.48
C ALA A 32 -13.02 12.71 19.64
N GLU A 33 -12.36 11.54 19.48
CA GLU A 33 -11.43 11.00 20.46
C GLU A 33 -9.98 11.47 20.22
N ALA A 34 -9.51 11.44 18.97
CA ALA A 34 -8.17 11.90 18.58
C ALA A 34 -8.21 13.31 18.01
N THR A 35 -8.21 14.31 18.90
CA THR A 35 -8.35 15.74 18.53
C THR A 35 -7.03 16.38 18.10
N LYS A 36 -5.90 15.74 18.40
CA LYS A 36 -4.56 16.18 18.02
C LYS A 36 -3.81 15.07 17.30
N TYR A 37 -2.86 15.46 16.45
CA TYR A 37 -1.99 14.51 15.76
C TYR A 37 -1.22 13.59 16.73
N THR A 38 -0.93 14.05 17.94
CA THR A 38 -0.27 13.26 19.01
C THR A 38 -1.15 12.15 19.56
N ASP A 39 -2.46 12.29 19.50
CA ASP A 39 -3.41 11.36 20.11
C ASP A 39 -3.70 10.16 19.18
N CYS A 40 -3.39 10.33 17.90
CA CYS A 40 -3.75 9.37 16.85
C CYS A 40 -3.11 7.98 17.05
N ASN A 41 -1.84 7.93 17.50
CA ASN A 41 -1.15 6.66 17.74
C ASN A 41 -1.73 5.92 18.95
N ASP A 42 -2.06 6.63 20.00
CA ASP A 42 -2.69 6.03 21.19
C ASP A 42 -4.08 5.51 20.87
N TRP A 43 -4.86 6.27 20.07
CA TRP A 43 -6.15 5.83 19.58
C TRP A 43 -6.03 4.56 18.72
N LYS A 44 -5.09 4.53 17.78
CA LYS A 44 -4.80 3.38 16.92
C LYS A 44 -4.49 2.13 17.75
N ASN A 45 -3.59 2.24 18.73
CA ASN A 45 -3.15 1.12 19.56
C ASN A 45 -4.27 0.66 20.51
N LYS A 46 -4.98 1.59 21.15
CA LYS A 46 -6.12 1.30 22.03
C LYS A 46 -7.22 0.52 21.31
N ASN A 47 -7.47 0.86 20.06
CA ASN A 47 -8.53 0.25 19.25
C ASN A 47 -8.03 -0.95 18.40
N GLY A 48 -6.74 -1.30 18.47
CA GLY A 48 -6.17 -2.47 17.80
C GLY A 48 -6.09 -2.36 16.27
N TYR A 49 -6.09 -1.16 15.71
CA TYR A 49 -5.98 -0.95 14.27
C TYR A 49 -4.51 -1.06 13.81
N THR A 50 -3.99 -2.30 13.77
CA THR A 50 -2.60 -2.59 13.41
C THR A 50 -2.47 -3.56 12.24
N ASN A 51 -3.53 -3.72 11.44
CA ASN A 51 -3.56 -4.68 10.35
C ASN A 51 -2.84 -4.13 9.10
N LYS A 52 -2.08 -5.00 8.44
CA LYS A 52 -1.39 -4.70 7.18
C LYS A 52 -2.31 -4.42 5.99
N HIS A 53 -3.56 -4.85 6.09
CA HIS A 53 -4.59 -4.59 5.07
C HIS A 53 -5.42 -3.34 5.37
N ALA A 54 -5.01 -2.52 6.33
CA ALA A 54 -5.69 -1.29 6.68
C ALA A 54 -4.79 -0.07 6.41
N ALA A 55 -5.38 0.97 5.82
CA ALA A 55 -4.83 2.32 5.78
C ALA A 55 -5.63 3.18 6.75
N LEU A 56 -4.97 3.80 7.71
CA LEU A 56 -5.58 4.72 8.67
C LEU A 56 -5.35 6.15 8.25
N LEU A 57 -6.40 6.97 8.31
CA LEU A 57 -6.36 8.36 7.90
C LEU A 57 -6.80 9.29 9.03
N TRP A 58 -6.16 10.45 9.11
CA TRP A 58 -6.49 11.54 10.03
C TRP A 58 -6.04 12.87 9.43
N PRO A 59 -6.76 13.96 9.63
CA PRO A 59 -8.12 14.10 10.17
C PRO A 59 -9.18 14.02 9.04
N GLN A 60 -10.40 14.56 9.28
CA GLN A 60 -11.40 14.80 8.25
C GLN A 60 -10.96 15.92 7.32
N VAL A 61 -11.58 16.00 6.14
CA VAL A 61 -11.25 16.99 5.11
C VAL A 61 -12.44 17.92 4.81
N LYS A 62 -12.13 19.13 4.39
CA LYS A 62 -13.12 20.10 3.90
C LYS A 62 -13.04 20.23 2.38
N VAL A 63 -14.20 20.29 1.73
CA VAL A 63 -14.34 20.70 0.32
C VAL A 63 -15.34 21.86 0.28
N GLY A 64 -14.83 23.07 0.11
CA GLY A 64 -15.61 24.29 0.31
C GLY A 64 -16.07 24.41 1.76
N THR A 65 -17.39 24.41 1.97
CA THR A 65 -18.01 24.53 3.31
C THR A 65 -18.41 23.18 3.92
N LYS A 66 -18.24 22.07 3.17
CA LYS A 66 -18.68 20.75 3.62
C LYS A 66 -17.51 19.92 4.14
N GLN A 67 -17.80 19.10 5.13
CA GLN A 67 -16.87 18.14 5.72
C GLN A 67 -17.10 16.76 5.14
N TYR A 68 -16.03 16.00 4.97
CA TYR A 68 -16.05 14.64 4.46
C TYR A 68 -15.07 13.76 5.22
N ALA A 69 -15.36 12.48 5.29
CA ALA A 69 -14.41 11.46 5.68
C ALA A 69 -13.21 11.48 4.74
N TYR A 70 -12.00 11.47 5.27
CA TYR A 70 -10.80 11.50 4.41
C TYR A 70 -10.67 10.21 3.60
N SER A 71 -11.13 9.08 4.16
CA SER A 71 -11.18 7.78 3.46
C SER A 71 -11.89 7.85 2.11
N ALA A 72 -12.94 8.66 1.97
CA ALA A 72 -13.65 8.81 0.69
C ALA A 72 -12.77 9.50 -0.37
N ILE A 73 -12.04 10.56 0.02
CA ILE A 73 -11.14 11.28 -0.89
C ILE A 73 -9.91 10.43 -1.23
N PHE A 74 -9.32 9.77 -0.22
CA PHE A 74 -8.16 8.91 -0.42
C PHE A 74 -8.49 7.67 -1.26
N GLY A 75 -9.67 7.09 -1.06
CA GLY A 75 -10.16 5.99 -1.90
C GLY A 75 -10.33 6.40 -3.36
N ALA A 76 -10.92 7.58 -3.61
CA ALA A 76 -11.04 8.13 -4.95
C ALA A 76 -9.67 8.43 -5.59
N LEU A 77 -8.74 9.02 -4.83
CA LEU A 77 -7.36 9.26 -5.29
C LEU A 77 -6.65 7.95 -5.65
N THR A 78 -6.81 6.93 -4.82
CA THR A 78 -6.22 5.62 -5.03
C THR A 78 -6.76 4.98 -6.31
N ALA A 79 -8.07 4.97 -6.50
CA ALA A 79 -8.70 4.46 -7.72
C ALA A 79 -8.27 5.23 -8.97
N TYR A 80 -8.20 6.56 -8.88
CA TYR A 80 -7.70 7.40 -9.97
C TYR A 80 -6.24 7.11 -10.32
N THR A 81 -5.41 6.90 -9.29
CA THR A 81 -3.99 6.56 -9.47
C THR A 81 -3.83 5.23 -10.21
N ASP A 82 -4.63 4.22 -9.85
CA ASP A 82 -4.61 2.92 -10.50
C ASP A 82 -5.10 3.01 -11.94
N ALA A 83 -6.24 3.67 -12.18
CA ALA A 83 -6.81 3.84 -13.52
C ALA A 83 -5.87 4.59 -14.47
N SER A 84 -5.09 5.54 -13.95
CA SER A 84 -4.06 6.25 -14.74
C SER A 84 -2.78 5.43 -14.99
N ASN A 85 -2.71 4.21 -14.45
CA ASN A 85 -1.54 3.33 -14.49
C ASN A 85 -1.91 1.91 -14.98
N ASP A 86 -2.80 1.83 -15.96
CA ASP A 86 -3.27 0.57 -16.56
C ASP A 86 -3.99 -0.37 -15.55
N ASP A 87 -4.69 0.21 -14.58
CA ASP A 87 -5.37 -0.48 -13.47
C ASP A 87 -4.43 -1.34 -12.59
N VAL A 88 -3.14 -1.03 -12.57
CA VAL A 88 -2.14 -1.73 -11.74
C VAL A 88 -1.83 -0.92 -10.48
N PRO A 89 -2.08 -1.47 -9.27
CA PRO A 89 -2.01 -0.74 -8.00
C PRO A 89 -0.58 -0.70 -7.41
N ASN A 90 0.45 -0.45 -8.23
CA ASN A 90 1.84 -0.40 -7.78
C ASN A 90 2.33 1.01 -7.45
N LEU A 91 1.55 2.04 -7.76
CA LEU A 91 1.93 3.42 -7.48
C LEU A 91 1.42 3.90 -6.12
N SER A 92 2.24 4.69 -5.45
CA SER A 92 1.86 5.35 -4.20
C SER A 92 0.83 6.46 -4.45
N PRO A 93 -0.26 6.53 -3.65
CA PRO A 93 -1.17 7.66 -3.64
C PRO A 93 -0.62 8.87 -2.85
N SER A 94 0.50 8.71 -2.15
CA SER A 94 1.16 9.81 -1.42
C SER A 94 1.75 10.86 -2.36
N ASN A 95 1.87 12.09 -1.89
CA ASN A 95 2.39 13.26 -2.62
C ASN A 95 1.65 13.56 -3.93
N LYS A 96 0.36 13.23 -3.98
CA LYS A 96 -0.52 13.54 -5.12
C LYS A 96 -1.55 14.59 -4.72
N LEU A 97 -1.86 15.50 -5.64
CA LEU A 97 -2.84 16.56 -5.44
C LEU A 97 -4.24 16.00 -5.17
N ILE A 98 -4.91 16.60 -4.21
CA ILE A 98 -6.31 16.29 -3.84
C ILE A 98 -7.12 17.58 -3.83
N GLY A 99 -8.39 17.48 -4.23
CA GLY A 99 -9.28 18.64 -4.38
C GLY A 99 -9.96 19.05 -3.05
N ILE A 100 -9.19 19.25 -1.97
CA ILE A 100 -9.71 19.70 -0.69
C ILE A 100 -9.37 21.17 -0.44
N THR A 101 -10.08 21.79 0.50
CA THR A 101 -9.86 23.18 0.89
C THR A 101 -9.25 23.33 2.30
N GLY A 102 -9.25 22.27 3.08
CA GLY A 102 -8.68 22.26 4.45
C GLY A 102 -8.85 20.93 5.14
N LEU A 103 -8.24 20.84 6.32
CA LEU A 103 -8.38 19.73 7.25
C LEU A 103 -9.23 20.18 8.44
N CYS A 104 -10.02 19.28 9.03
CA CYS A 104 -10.83 19.60 10.19
C CYS A 104 -11.10 18.38 11.07
N LEU A 105 -11.54 18.66 12.30
CA LEU A 105 -12.16 17.68 13.19
C LEU A 105 -13.66 17.59 12.90
N GLU A 106 -14.35 16.63 13.51
CA GLU A 106 -15.78 16.42 13.36
C GLU A 106 -16.62 17.64 13.77
N ASP A 107 -16.19 18.37 14.81
CA ASP A 107 -16.84 19.59 15.29
C ASP A 107 -16.62 20.81 14.37
N GLY A 108 -15.88 20.66 13.28
CA GLY A 108 -15.53 21.73 12.35
C GLY A 108 -14.28 22.52 12.71
N THR A 109 -13.63 22.22 13.83
CA THR A 109 -12.36 22.86 14.19
C THR A 109 -11.32 22.61 13.10
N GLU A 110 -10.67 23.68 12.65
CA GLU A 110 -9.63 23.60 11.63
C GLU A 110 -8.37 22.93 12.18
N VAL A 111 -7.79 22.04 11.38
CA VAL A 111 -6.51 21.39 11.67
C VAL A 111 -5.48 21.89 10.67
N VAL A 112 -4.35 22.36 11.19
CA VAL A 112 -3.19 22.77 10.39
C VAL A 112 -2.02 21.91 10.80
N LEU A 113 -1.39 21.26 9.82
CA LEU A 113 -0.22 20.43 10.02
C LEU A 113 0.96 21.02 9.27
N ASP A 114 2.11 21.07 9.93
CA ASP A 114 3.39 21.25 9.29
C ASP A 114 3.94 19.88 8.81
N GLU A 115 5.02 19.92 8.04
CA GLU A 115 5.63 18.70 7.47
C GLU A 115 6.17 17.77 8.56
N LEU A 116 6.70 18.30 9.66
CA LEU A 116 7.22 17.49 10.77
C LEU A 116 6.10 16.71 11.47
N GLN A 117 4.97 17.36 11.69
CA GLN A 117 3.78 16.74 12.29
C GLN A 117 3.19 15.68 11.36
N ALA A 118 3.14 15.95 10.06
CA ALA A 118 2.69 15.00 9.06
C ALA A 118 3.64 13.78 8.97
N ASN A 119 4.95 14.01 9.01
CA ASN A 119 5.96 12.95 9.02
C ASN A 119 5.90 12.10 10.31
N LEU A 120 5.55 12.70 11.44
CA LEU A 120 5.32 11.96 12.68
C LEU A 120 4.12 11.02 12.55
N LEU A 121 3.01 11.47 11.97
CA LEU A 121 1.85 10.62 11.68
C LEU A 121 2.23 9.47 10.73
N ASN A 122 2.96 9.76 9.65
CA ASN A 122 3.45 8.75 8.71
C ASN A 122 4.35 7.71 9.39
N GLY A 123 5.23 8.16 10.28
CA GLY A 123 6.06 7.30 11.11
C GLY A 123 5.27 6.37 12.05
N GLN A 124 4.00 6.64 12.24
CA GLN A 124 3.06 5.82 13.03
C GLN A 124 2.08 5.01 12.16
N GLY A 125 2.26 4.99 10.84
CA GLY A 125 1.38 4.29 9.90
C GLY A 125 0.02 4.96 9.74
N ILE A 126 -0.02 6.29 9.80
CA ILE A 126 -1.22 7.11 9.65
C ILE A 126 -1.01 8.07 8.48
N ILE A 127 -1.95 8.08 7.57
CA ILE A 127 -1.96 8.91 6.37
C ILE A 127 -2.68 10.22 6.68
N THR A 128 -2.13 11.33 6.21
CA THR A 128 -2.69 12.67 6.38
C THR A 128 -2.63 13.46 5.08
N ALA A 129 -2.89 14.75 5.12
CA ALA A 129 -2.69 15.67 4.01
C ALA A 129 -1.92 16.90 4.45
N ILE A 130 -1.13 17.44 3.55
CA ILE A 130 -0.37 18.69 3.74
C ILE A 130 -0.68 19.68 2.62
N ASN A 131 -0.50 20.96 2.91
CA ASN A 131 -0.61 22.02 1.91
C ASN A 131 0.79 22.53 1.56
N ASP A 132 1.34 21.95 0.49
CA ASP A 132 2.57 22.40 -0.15
C ASP A 132 2.29 22.72 -1.61
N SER A 133 2.14 24.00 -1.93
CA SER A 133 1.77 24.45 -3.28
C SER A 133 0.46 23.81 -3.80
N GLY A 134 -0.47 23.53 -2.90
CA GLY A 134 -1.72 22.80 -3.09
C GLY A 134 -1.84 21.63 -2.11
N TRP A 135 -3.07 21.21 -1.84
CA TRP A 135 -3.30 20.09 -0.94
C TRP A 135 -2.88 18.77 -1.56
N LYS A 136 -2.06 18.02 -0.85
CA LYS A 136 -1.54 16.71 -1.25
C LYS A 136 -1.84 15.67 -0.19
N SER A 137 -2.17 14.47 -0.60
CA SER A 137 -2.18 13.31 0.30
C SER A 137 -0.75 13.01 0.76
N TRP A 138 -0.55 12.66 2.03
CA TRP A 138 0.77 12.49 2.63
C TRP A 138 0.84 11.25 3.50
N GLY A 139 1.58 10.27 3.05
CA GLY A 139 1.78 8.97 3.69
C GLY A 139 1.41 7.78 2.81
N ASN A 140 2.16 6.70 2.97
CA ASN A 140 1.97 5.45 2.23
C ASN A 140 2.22 4.20 3.10
N ASN A 141 2.25 4.34 4.41
CA ASN A 141 2.40 3.23 5.33
C ASN A 141 1.02 2.64 5.66
N THR A 142 0.96 1.32 5.78
CA THR A 142 -0.23 0.64 6.30
C THR A 142 -0.30 0.78 7.82
N ALA A 143 -1.43 0.43 8.40
CA ALA A 143 -1.64 0.50 9.85
C ALA A 143 -0.71 -0.43 10.67
N CYS A 144 -0.07 -1.44 10.06
CA CYS A 144 0.88 -2.30 10.78
C CYS A 144 2.22 -1.62 11.08
N TYR A 145 2.53 -0.51 10.41
CA TYR A 145 3.76 0.25 10.67
C TYR A 145 3.62 1.09 11.96
N PRO A 146 4.65 1.25 12.81
CA PRO A 146 6.04 0.77 12.67
C PRO A 146 6.30 -0.64 13.22
N ALA A 147 5.31 -1.33 13.78
CA ALA A 147 5.52 -2.65 14.38
C ALA A 147 5.97 -3.72 13.37
N ASN A 148 5.50 -3.60 12.11
CA ASN A 148 5.96 -4.42 11.00
C ASN A 148 6.63 -3.53 9.95
N THR A 149 7.89 -3.82 9.63
CA THR A 149 8.72 -3.09 8.66
C THR A 149 8.96 -3.87 7.37
N ASP A 150 8.38 -5.05 7.21
CA ASP A 150 8.46 -5.82 5.96
C ASP A 150 7.95 -4.96 4.79
N PRO A 151 8.75 -4.70 3.74
CA PRO A 151 8.35 -3.85 2.62
C PRO A 151 7.03 -4.27 1.96
N LYS A 152 6.73 -5.56 1.94
CA LYS A 152 5.47 -6.09 1.40
C LYS A 152 4.25 -5.63 2.21
N ASP A 153 4.38 -5.57 3.53
CA ASP A 153 3.27 -5.31 4.46
C ASP A 153 3.22 -3.84 4.91
N ARG A 154 4.41 -3.18 5.01
CA ARG A 154 4.54 -1.78 5.40
C ARG A 154 3.93 -0.83 4.38
N TRP A 155 4.29 -0.98 3.08
CA TRP A 155 3.89 -0.04 2.04
C TRP A 155 2.49 -0.35 1.51
N PHE A 156 1.59 0.61 1.59
CA PHE A 156 0.21 0.43 1.15
C PHE A 156 0.11 0.03 -0.34
N CYS A 157 0.88 0.68 -1.21
CA CYS A 157 0.91 0.33 -2.64
C CYS A 157 1.49 -1.07 -2.87
N CYS A 158 2.56 -1.48 -2.15
CA CYS A 158 3.11 -2.83 -2.26
C CYS A 158 2.10 -3.86 -1.77
N ARG A 159 1.46 -3.63 -0.62
CA ARG A 159 0.44 -4.55 -0.10
C ARG A 159 -0.71 -4.73 -1.07
N ARG A 160 -1.22 -3.64 -1.65
CA ARG A 160 -2.26 -3.66 -2.68
C ARG A 160 -1.81 -4.42 -3.93
N PHE A 161 -0.57 -4.22 -4.38
CA PHE A 161 -0.02 -4.96 -5.52
C PHE A 161 0.01 -6.46 -5.27
N PHE A 162 0.44 -6.91 -4.08
CA PHE A 162 0.39 -8.33 -3.72
C PHE A 162 -1.04 -8.89 -3.67
N SER A 163 -2.00 -8.14 -3.10
CA SER A 163 -3.40 -8.54 -3.05
C SER A 163 -4.02 -8.63 -4.45
N TRP A 164 -3.77 -7.63 -5.28
CA TRP A 164 -4.20 -7.60 -6.68
C TRP A 164 -3.64 -8.77 -7.47
N TRP A 165 -2.35 -9.06 -7.30
CA TRP A 165 -1.69 -10.18 -7.97
C TRP A 165 -2.28 -11.53 -7.57
N GLY A 166 -2.46 -11.76 -6.27
CA GLY A 166 -3.08 -12.97 -5.74
C GLY A 166 -4.53 -13.14 -6.18
N ASN A 167 -5.31 -12.05 -6.17
CA ASN A 167 -6.70 -12.05 -6.65
C ASN A 167 -6.79 -12.38 -8.14
N SER A 168 -5.88 -11.82 -8.96
CA SER A 168 -5.79 -12.14 -10.38
C SER A 168 -5.47 -13.60 -10.62
N PHE A 169 -4.57 -14.19 -9.81
CA PHE A 169 -4.26 -15.62 -9.87
C PHE A 169 -5.51 -16.47 -9.56
N ILE A 170 -6.23 -16.13 -8.49
CA ILE A 170 -7.47 -16.83 -8.13
C ILE A 170 -8.49 -16.76 -9.27
N LEU A 171 -8.71 -15.57 -9.85
CA LEU A 171 -9.64 -15.38 -10.96
C LEU A 171 -9.29 -16.21 -12.18
N THR A 172 -7.98 -16.25 -12.51
CA THR A 172 -7.48 -16.94 -13.70
C THR A 172 -7.60 -18.46 -13.57
N TYR A 173 -7.27 -19.00 -12.39
CA TYR A 173 -7.14 -20.44 -12.21
C TYR A 173 -8.29 -21.10 -11.45
N LYS A 174 -9.29 -20.34 -10.96
CA LYS A 174 -10.46 -20.90 -10.28
C LYS A 174 -11.18 -21.97 -11.11
N GLN A 175 -11.23 -21.78 -12.43
CA GLN A 175 -11.84 -22.74 -13.35
C GLN A 175 -11.03 -24.03 -13.54
N LYS A 176 -9.79 -24.08 -13.05
CA LYS A 176 -8.93 -25.26 -13.09
C LYS A 176 -9.04 -26.12 -11.83
N VAL A 177 -9.78 -25.67 -10.85
CA VAL A 177 -10.10 -26.49 -9.66
C VAL A 177 -10.93 -27.68 -10.11
N ASP A 178 -10.62 -28.86 -9.59
CA ASP A 178 -11.18 -30.16 -9.96
C ASP A 178 -10.74 -30.71 -11.34
N ASP A 179 -9.91 -30.00 -12.10
CA ASP A 179 -9.23 -30.58 -13.25
C ASP A 179 -8.21 -31.67 -12.81
N ASN A 180 -7.88 -32.61 -13.68
CA ASN A 180 -6.87 -33.61 -13.37
C ASN A 180 -5.51 -32.97 -13.11
N GLY A 181 -5.01 -33.12 -11.88
CA GLY A 181 -3.70 -32.63 -11.43
C GLY A 181 -2.56 -33.42 -12.06
N ASN A 182 -2.16 -33.05 -13.25
CA ASN A 182 -1.05 -33.69 -13.98
C ASN A 182 0.06 -32.69 -14.29
N TYR A 183 1.20 -33.17 -14.72
CA TYR A 183 2.37 -32.35 -15.05
C TYR A 183 2.05 -31.21 -16.04
N ARG A 184 1.19 -31.50 -17.05
CA ARG A 184 0.80 -30.49 -18.04
C ARG A 184 0.00 -29.33 -17.46
N LEU A 185 -0.84 -29.60 -16.46
CA LEU A 185 -1.57 -28.56 -15.73
C LEU A 185 -0.58 -27.67 -14.98
N ILE A 186 0.35 -28.30 -14.24
CA ILE A 186 1.38 -27.57 -13.47
C ILE A 186 2.24 -26.70 -14.38
N GLU A 187 2.78 -27.30 -15.46
CA GLU A 187 3.59 -26.59 -16.46
C GLU A 187 2.82 -25.41 -17.10
N SER A 188 1.56 -25.63 -17.48
CA SER A 188 0.70 -24.58 -18.05
C SER A 188 0.48 -23.40 -17.11
N VAL A 189 0.32 -23.66 -15.80
CA VAL A 189 0.18 -22.58 -14.79
C VAL A 189 1.49 -21.82 -14.66
N VAL A 190 2.61 -22.53 -14.51
CA VAL A 190 3.94 -21.92 -14.33
C VAL A 190 4.31 -21.06 -15.54
N ASP A 191 4.15 -21.59 -16.75
CA ASP A 191 4.50 -20.86 -17.98
C ASP A 191 3.61 -19.64 -18.18
N SER A 192 2.30 -19.77 -18.01
CA SER A 192 1.35 -18.67 -18.18
C SER A 192 1.61 -17.53 -17.20
N GLU A 193 1.88 -17.86 -15.93
CA GLU A 193 2.16 -16.85 -14.90
C GLU A 193 3.53 -16.20 -15.10
N ASN A 194 4.55 -16.92 -15.54
CA ASN A 194 5.84 -16.34 -15.87
C ASN A 194 5.76 -15.41 -17.09
N ILE A 195 4.97 -15.75 -18.11
CA ILE A 195 4.68 -14.85 -19.24
C ILE A 195 3.96 -13.60 -18.73
N ARG A 196 2.93 -13.75 -17.90
CA ARG A 196 2.22 -12.62 -17.28
C ARG A 196 3.16 -11.78 -16.45
N GLY A 197 4.00 -12.39 -15.61
CA GLY A 197 4.98 -11.70 -14.78
C GLY A 197 5.94 -10.83 -15.59
N ASN A 198 6.48 -11.42 -16.66
CA ASN A 198 7.41 -10.72 -17.54
C ASN A 198 6.77 -9.53 -18.28
N SER A 199 5.46 -9.51 -18.48
CA SER A 199 4.77 -8.39 -19.13
C SER A 199 4.74 -7.12 -18.25
N TYR A 200 4.91 -7.25 -16.94
CA TYR A 200 4.94 -6.12 -16.00
C TYR A 200 6.37 -5.64 -15.67
N VAL A 201 7.38 -6.39 -16.05
CA VAL A 201 8.80 -6.02 -15.84
C VAL A 201 9.32 -5.25 -17.06
N PRO A 202 10.08 -4.16 -16.89
CA PRO A 202 10.40 -3.45 -15.64
C PRO A 202 9.42 -2.32 -15.28
N SER A 203 8.33 -2.16 -16.03
CA SER A 203 7.47 -0.97 -15.94
C SER A 203 6.71 -0.84 -14.63
N LYS A 204 6.26 -1.97 -14.04
CA LYS A 204 5.40 -1.99 -12.85
C LYS A 204 6.09 -2.63 -11.64
N CYS A 205 7.05 -3.55 -11.86
CA CYS A 205 7.83 -4.20 -10.82
C CYS A 205 9.24 -4.54 -11.34
N ALA A 206 10.16 -4.80 -10.41
CA ALA A 206 11.52 -5.21 -10.74
C ALA A 206 11.60 -6.69 -11.17
N GLY A 207 10.63 -7.51 -10.73
CA GLY A 207 10.59 -8.92 -11.08
C GLY A 207 9.31 -9.60 -10.60
N ALA A 208 8.88 -10.62 -11.33
CA ALA A 208 7.78 -11.50 -10.95
C ALA A 208 8.06 -12.89 -11.54
N ARG A 209 7.96 -13.93 -10.71
CA ARG A 209 8.12 -15.31 -11.14
C ARG A 209 7.30 -16.25 -10.28
N ILE A 210 6.93 -17.38 -10.87
CA ILE A 210 6.28 -18.49 -10.18
C ILE A 210 7.08 -19.76 -10.42
N GLU A 211 7.09 -20.63 -9.45
CA GLU A 211 7.69 -21.94 -9.54
C GLU A 211 6.84 -22.99 -8.85
N PHE A 212 7.00 -24.23 -9.28
CA PHE A 212 6.52 -25.41 -8.60
C PHE A 212 7.73 -26.17 -8.04
N SER A 213 7.71 -26.45 -6.74
CA SER A 213 8.77 -27.21 -6.07
C SER A 213 8.22 -28.52 -5.52
N GLU A 214 8.93 -29.62 -5.78
CA GLU A 214 8.57 -30.93 -5.24
C GLU A 214 8.70 -30.97 -3.70
N ASP A 215 9.63 -30.17 -3.14
CA ASP A 215 9.83 -30.08 -1.70
C ASP A 215 8.63 -29.44 -0.98
N GLU A 216 7.94 -28.50 -1.65
CA GLU A 216 6.72 -27.84 -1.14
C GLU A 216 5.44 -28.64 -1.47
N ASN A 217 5.54 -29.68 -2.29
CA ASN A 217 4.43 -30.51 -2.75
C ASN A 217 4.69 -31.99 -2.46
N PRO A 218 4.76 -32.42 -1.20
CA PRO A 218 4.95 -33.82 -0.87
C PRO A 218 3.84 -34.69 -1.43
N VAL A 219 4.17 -35.93 -1.76
CA VAL A 219 3.24 -36.89 -2.39
C VAL A 219 1.91 -37.02 -1.62
N THR A 220 1.95 -36.90 -0.30
CA THR A 220 0.77 -36.93 0.57
C THR A 220 -0.20 -35.78 0.29
N ASP A 221 0.31 -34.57 0.00
CA ASP A 221 -0.50 -33.41 -0.32
C ASP A 221 -1.09 -33.54 -1.73
N ILE A 222 -0.29 -34.01 -2.70
CA ILE A 222 -0.75 -34.27 -4.07
C ILE A 222 -1.85 -35.31 -4.08
N LEU A 223 -1.70 -36.39 -3.31
CA LEU A 223 -2.73 -37.44 -3.17
C LEU A 223 -4.03 -36.95 -2.55
N ASN A 224 -3.95 -35.88 -1.74
CA ASN A 224 -5.11 -35.20 -1.19
C ASN A 224 -5.64 -34.08 -2.10
N GLY A 225 -5.17 -33.99 -3.34
CA GLY A 225 -5.61 -33.00 -4.34
C GLY A 225 -5.07 -31.59 -4.10
N LYS A 226 -4.04 -31.43 -3.26
CA LYS A 226 -3.42 -30.13 -2.97
C LYS A 226 -2.19 -29.92 -3.84
N ILE A 227 -2.18 -28.85 -4.65
CA ILE A 227 -1.04 -28.40 -5.44
C ILE A 227 -0.72 -26.98 -5.03
N GLN A 228 0.53 -26.73 -4.64
CA GLN A 228 1.03 -25.44 -4.17
C GLN A 228 2.03 -24.87 -5.16
N PHE A 229 1.87 -23.58 -5.49
CA PHE A 229 2.81 -22.80 -6.27
C PHE A 229 3.42 -21.71 -5.41
N HIS A 230 4.71 -21.44 -5.63
CA HIS A 230 5.39 -20.34 -4.96
C HIS A 230 5.58 -19.19 -5.94
N GLN A 231 5.03 -18.01 -5.59
CA GLN A 231 5.18 -16.79 -6.40
C GLN A 231 6.10 -15.80 -5.69
N TYR A 232 7.06 -15.28 -6.42
CA TYR A 232 7.99 -14.25 -5.98
C TYR A 232 7.70 -12.96 -6.73
N LEU A 233 7.42 -11.89 -5.99
CA LEU A 233 7.10 -10.57 -6.53
C LEU A 233 8.04 -9.54 -5.93
N ALA A 234 8.55 -8.65 -6.77
CA ALA A 234 9.43 -7.55 -6.37
C ALA A 234 8.86 -6.20 -6.87
N PRO A 235 7.78 -5.68 -6.25
CA PRO A 235 7.31 -4.33 -6.56
C PRO A 235 8.36 -3.29 -6.19
N TYR A 236 8.37 -2.16 -6.87
CA TYR A 236 9.18 -1.02 -6.47
C TYR A 236 8.62 -0.41 -5.19
N VAL A 237 9.52 -0.14 -4.24
CA VAL A 237 9.15 0.58 -3.01
C VAL A 237 9.19 2.09 -3.26
N PRO A 238 8.32 2.87 -2.59
CA PRO A 238 8.37 4.32 -2.68
C PRO A 238 9.70 4.90 -2.16
N ALA A 239 10.23 5.90 -2.83
CA ALA A 239 11.32 6.70 -2.30
C ALA A 239 10.73 7.70 -1.28
N GLU A 240 10.78 7.36 0.01
CA GLU A 240 10.21 8.18 1.09
C GLU A 240 11.13 9.35 1.44
N ASP A 241 12.45 9.12 1.41
CA ASP A 241 13.48 10.14 1.66
C ASP A 241 14.47 10.23 0.50
N ILE A 242 14.71 11.45 0.03
CA ILE A 242 15.75 11.75 -0.97
C ILE A 242 16.70 12.75 -0.35
N LEU A 243 17.86 12.25 0.09
CA LEU A 243 18.90 13.08 0.71
C LEU A 243 19.90 13.56 -0.34
N ASN A 244 20.20 14.84 -0.31
CA ASN A 244 21.25 15.43 -1.11
C ASN A 244 22.34 16.03 -0.20
N ILE A 245 23.55 15.55 -0.34
CA ILE A 245 24.73 16.05 0.38
C ILE A 245 25.50 16.95 -0.57
N LEU A 246 25.64 18.22 -0.20
CA LEU A 246 26.39 19.20 -0.95
C LEU A 246 27.77 19.37 -0.32
N GLU A 247 28.80 19.08 -1.08
CA GLU A 247 30.20 19.27 -0.67
C GLU A 247 30.87 20.31 -1.57
N PHE A 248 31.67 21.16 -0.97
CA PHE A 248 32.50 22.09 -1.72
C PHE A 248 33.73 21.35 -2.27
N ASP A 249 33.89 21.35 -3.60
CA ASP A 249 35.08 20.75 -4.25
C ASP A 249 36.12 21.82 -4.57
N PRO A 250 37.17 21.90 -3.76
CA PRO A 250 38.27 22.85 -4.00
C PRO A 250 39.12 22.49 -5.22
N THR A 251 39.10 21.25 -5.67
CA THR A 251 39.89 20.79 -6.81
C THR A 251 39.34 21.30 -8.12
N MET A 252 38.00 21.30 -8.27
CA MET A 252 37.32 21.90 -9.42
C MET A 252 37.58 23.41 -9.51
N LEU A 253 37.51 24.09 -8.36
CA LEU A 253 37.79 25.52 -8.34
C LEU A 253 39.26 25.83 -8.70
N SER A 254 40.21 25.07 -8.15
CA SER A 254 41.65 25.22 -8.45
C SER A 254 41.90 24.98 -9.94
N ALA A 255 41.33 23.94 -10.53
CA ALA A 255 41.47 23.64 -11.96
C ALA A 255 40.89 24.77 -12.85
N ALA A 256 39.75 25.35 -12.48
CA ALA A 256 39.15 26.47 -13.20
C ALA A 256 40.00 27.74 -13.13
N LEU A 257 40.69 27.99 -12.00
CA LEU A 257 41.57 29.17 -11.82
C LEU A 257 42.94 29.00 -12.46
N SER A 258 43.43 27.77 -12.62
CA SER A 258 44.71 27.49 -13.27
C SER A 258 44.64 27.46 -14.81
N GLY A 259 43.48 27.74 -15.40
CA GLY A 259 43.31 27.92 -16.84
C GLY A 259 43.42 26.67 -17.68
N GLY A 260 43.01 25.52 -17.13
CA GLY A 260 42.88 24.23 -17.83
C GLY A 260 43.89 24.04 -18.96
N GLU A 261 45.05 23.49 -18.64
CA GLU A 261 45.95 22.93 -19.68
C GLU A 261 45.39 21.67 -20.29
#